data_69d9d6e00e8a207f5c3ccecf099e3ebf
#
_entry.id   69d9d6e00e8a207f5c3ccecf099e3ebf
#
_cell.length_a   1.000
_cell.length_b   1.000
_cell.length_c   1.000
_cell.angle_alpha   90.00
_cell.angle_beta   90.00
_cell.angle_gamma   90.00
#
_symmetry.space_group_name_H-M   'P 1'
#
loop_
_entity.id
_entity.type
_entity.pdbx_description
1 polymer ?
#
loop_
_entity_poly.entity_id
_entity_poly.type
_entity_poly.pdbx_seq_one_letter_code
_entity_poly.pdbx_strand_id
1 'polypeptide(L)'
;MFKPFGSRIRACGLLLGACACFWWSVAQAQPALTMAQSLELAQTRSRQLPAQDAAALAARERAIAAGQLPDSVLKASLTNLPVDGPDRFSLTRDFMTMRSIGVMQEFTRSDKRTARAARFAREADVAEAARLLALAELRRATATAWLERHYLERVRDEQASLRREAALQIEAADAAYRGGRGSQADVFAARSAVARIDDEMLQTARQITTAQTRLARWVGTAADQPLAPAPSFDRLLFGLGDLMTRIEEHPRIVWLQRQEAVAAAQADVARSNRRADWSLELMYSQRGPAYSNMVSVNLSLPLQWDPAQRQDRELAATLATQQQVRDERDETLRELMANARAMVQEWQHNRDRLALFDAQLLPLAAERTRAALAAYRGGAGPLVAVLDARRNEIDTRLDQLRLAMETATLWASVEYMLPNPSDLMTTVEQKQ
;
A
#
# COMPACT_ATOMS: atom_id res chain seq x y z
N MET A 1 72.08 17.44 5.20
CA MET A 1 73.35 16.71 5.39
C MET A 1 73.21 15.36 4.74
N PHE A 2 74.01 15.18 3.70
CA PHE A 2 74.46 13.93 3.05
C PHE A 2 73.47 12.90 2.47
N LYS A 3 73.48 12.88 1.17
CA LYS A 3 73.42 11.81 0.15
C LYS A 3 74.43 10.68 0.47
N PRO A 4 74.62 9.65 -0.41
CA PRO A 4 73.82 8.90 -1.39
C PRO A 4 74.30 7.43 -1.55
N PHE A 5 73.98 6.84 -2.74
CA PHE A 5 74.57 5.64 -3.46
C PHE A 5 73.89 4.29 -3.10
N GLY A 6 73.58 3.44 -4.00
CA GLY A 6 73.92 3.33 -5.43
C GLY A 6 73.36 2.06 -6.07
N SER A 7 73.11 2.21 -7.29
CA SER A 7 72.98 1.35 -8.41
C SER A 7 73.33 -0.19 -8.28
N ARG A 8 72.53 -1.04 -8.96
CA ARG A 8 73.04 -1.85 -10.12
C ARG A 8 71.92 -2.59 -10.85
N ILE A 9 71.94 -2.37 -12.13
CA ILE A 9 71.29 -2.99 -13.24
C ILE A 9 71.60 -4.50 -13.30
N ARG A 10 70.63 -5.34 -13.67
CA ARG A 10 70.82 -6.46 -14.64
C ARG A 10 69.51 -6.82 -15.30
N ALA A 11 69.53 -6.64 -16.60
CA ALA A 11 68.52 -7.10 -17.57
C ALA A 11 68.65 -8.62 -17.77
N CYS A 12 67.51 -9.24 -18.03
CA CYS A 12 67.31 -10.37 -18.96
C CYS A 12 65.86 -10.82 -18.87
N GLY A 13 65.13 -10.79 -19.93
CA GLY A 13 64.71 -11.88 -20.71
C GLY A 13 63.23 -11.74 -21.08
N LEU A 14 62.97 -11.40 -22.29
CA LEU A 14 61.69 -11.52 -23.03
C LEU A 14 61.06 -12.91 -22.82
N LEU A 15 59.75 -12.94 -22.56
CA LEU A 15 58.85 -13.94 -23.17
C LEU A 15 57.44 -13.35 -23.20
N LEU A 16 56.98 -13.00 -24.40
CA LEU A 16 55.61 -12.69 -24.80
C LEU A 16 54.73 -13.92 -24.52
N GLY A 17 53.78 -13.75 -23.67
CA GLY A 17 52.62 -14.64 -23.47
C GLY A 17 51.36 -13.83 -23.52
N ALA A 18 50.86 -13.55 -24.72
CA ALA A 18 49.53 -12.95 -24.92
C ALA A 18 48.46 -13.97 -24.56
N CYS A 19 48.05 -14.03 -23.30
CA CYS A 19 46.79 -14.67 -22.90
C CYS A 19 45.64 -13.69 -23.18
N ALA A 20 45.08 -13.76 -24.38
CA ALA A 20 43.80 -13.20 -24.69
C ALA A 20 42.75 -13.94 -23.86
N CYS A 21 42.48 -13.43 -22.67
CA CYS A 21 41.29 -13.81 -21.92
C CYS A 21 40.06 -13.30 -22.71
N PHE A 22 39.53 -14.14 -23.58
CA PHE A 22 38.18 -14.05 -24.12
C PHE A 22 37.25 -14.16 -22.93
N TRP A 23 36.88 -13.03 -22.35
CA TRP A 23 35.71 -12.94 -21.51
C TRP A 23 34.48 -13.20 -22.39
N TRP A 24 34.11 -14.45 -22.48
CA TRP A 24 32.76 -14.80 -22.83
C TRP A 24 31.87 -14.22 -21.72
N SER A 25 31.34 -13.05 -21.98
CA SER A 25 30.15 -12.58 -21.28
C SER A 25 29.05 -13.59 -21.62
N VAL A 26 28.93 -14.61 -20.79
CA VAL A 26 27.70 -15.39 -20.75
C VAL A 26 26.63 -14.36 -20.41
N ALA A 27 25.89 -13.92 -21.41
CA ALA A 27 24.66 -13.18 -21.19
C ALA A 27 23.78 -14.11 -20.33
N GLN A 28 23.89 -13.99 -19.02
CA GLN A 28 22.95 -14.62 -18.10
C GLN A 28 21.59 -14.02 -18.47
N ALA A 29 20.77 -14.85 -19.13
CA ALA A 29 19.37 -14.51 -19.30
C ALA A 29 18.85 -14.12 -17.91
N GLN A 30 18.50 -12.85 -17.74
CA GLN A 30 17.96 -12.39 -16.46
C GLN A 30 16.78 -13.30 -16.13
N PRO A 31 16.75 -13.90 -14.92
CA PRO A 31 15.65 -14.79 -14.57
C PRO A 31 14.33 -14.05 -14.71
N ALA A 32 13.37 -14.68 -15.36
CA ALA A 32 12.06 -14.10 -15.56
C ALA A 32 11.39 -13.81 -14.20
N LEU A 33 10.86 -12.61 -14.04
CA LEU A 33 10.26 -12.15 -12.80
C LEU A 33 8.91 -12.87 -12.56
N THR A 34 8.86 -13.71 -11.51
CA THR A 34 7.61 -14.36 -11.10
C THR A 34 6.72 -13.42 -10.28
N MET A 35 5.43 -13.72 -10.23
CA MET A 35 4.49 -12.97 -9.37
C MET A 35 4.88 -13.09 -7.88
N ALA A 36 5.29 -14.27 -7.42
CA ALA A 36 5.73 -14.48 -6.03
C ALA A 36 6.95 -13.63 -5.68
N GLN A 37 7.98 -13.59 -6.53
CA GLN A 37 9.13 -12.72 -6.36
C GLN A 37 8.75 -11.24 -6.35
N SER A 38 7.77 -10.85 -7.18
CA SER A 38 7.26 -9.46 -7.21
C SER A 38 6.61 -9.08 -5.89
N LEU A 39 5.85 -9.97 -5.27
CA LEU A 39 5.24 -9.77 -3.96
C LEU A 39 6.29 -9.62 -2.85
N GLU A 40 7.30 -10.46 -2.86
CA GLU A 40 8.42 -10.40 -1.91
C GLU A 40 9.22 -9.11 -2.05
N LEU A 41 9.58 -8.73 -3.28
CA LEU A 41 10.25 -7.46 -3.57
C LEU A 41 9.43 -6.26 -3.13
N ALA A 42 8.11 -6.28 -3.37
CA ALA A 42 7.22 -5.21 -2.94
C ALA A 42 7.19 -5.06 -1.42
N GLN A 43 7.17 -6.16 -0.68
CA GLN A 43 7.19 -6.15 0.79
C GLN A 43 8.52 -5.59 1.33
N THR A 44 9.65 -6.06 0.83
CA THR A 44 10.99 -5.61 1.27
C THR A 44 11.27 -4.14 0.92
N ARG A 45 10.73 -3.66 -0.19
CA ARG A 45 10.88 -2.26 -0.65
C ARG A 45 9.89 -1.30 -0.01
N SER A 46 8.81 -1.81 0.57
CA SER A 46 7.75 -0.98 1.13
C SER A 46 8.29 -0.08 2.26
N ARG A 47 8.00 1.21 2.18
CA ARG A 47 8.21 2.17 3.28
C ARG A 47 6.97 2.34 4.14
N GLN A 48 5.83 1.89 3.66
CA GLN A 48 4.57 1.99 4.38
C GLN A 48 4.52 1.01 5.57
N LEU A 49 5.06 -0.21 5.41
CA LEU A 49 5.07 -1.19 6.49
C LEU A 49 5.94 -0.72 7.69
N PRO A 50 7.22 -0.34 7.51
CA PRO A 50 8.02 0.22 8.61
C PRO A 50 7.43 1.52 9.20
N ALA A 51 6.70 2.32 8.40
CA ALA A 51 6.03 3.51 8.92
C ALA A 51 4.93 3.16 9.94
N GLN A 52 4.17 2.07 9.71
CA GLN A 52 3.19 1.60 10.69
C GLN A 52 3.85 0.98 11.92
N ASP A 53 4.98 0.27 11.76
CA ASP A 53 5.75 -0.24 12.89
C ASP A 53 6.28 0.91 13.78
N ALA A 54 6.77 1.98 13.16
CA ALA A 54 7.19 3.19 13.87
C ALA A 54 6.01 3.91 14.57
N ALA A 55 4.83 3.93 13.94
CA ALA A 55 3.62 4.49 14.55
C ALA A 55 3.19 3.70 15.80
N ALA A 56 3.24 2.36 15.73
CA ALA A 56 2.94 1.49 16.86
C ALA A 56 3.94 1.72 18.02
N LEU A 57 5.24 1.80 17.71
CA LEU A 57 6.27 2.11 18.69
C LEU A 57 6.02 3.48 19.34
N ALA A 58 5.77 4.52 18.54
CA ALA A 58 5.50 5.86 19.05
C ALA A 58 4.27 5.90 19.97
N ALA A 59 3.23 5.14 19.67
CA ALA A 59 2.05 5.04 20.51
C ALA A 59 2.36 4.31 21.85
N ARG A 60 3.18 3.25 21.82
CA ARG A 60 3.63 2.55 23.03
C ARG A 60 4.46 3.45 23.95
N GLU A 61 5.40 4.21 23.39
CA GLU A 61 6.21 5.17 24.16
C GLU A 61 5.33 6.27 24.79
N ARG A 62 4.34 6.77 24.03
CA ARG A 62 3.34 7.71 24.56
C ARG A 62 2.49 7.10 25.68
N ALA A 63 2.17 5.79 25.60
CA ALA A 63 1.44 5.11 26.66
C ALA A 63 2.24 5.09 27.98
N ILE A 64 3.55 4.83 27.92
CA ILE A 64 4.44 4.88 29.07
C ILE A 64 4.46 6.30 29.65
N ALA A 65 4.70 7.32 28.83
CA ALA A 65 4.75 8.71 29.26
C ALA A 65 3.43 9.19 29.88
N ALA A 66 2.29 8.82 29.28
CA ALA A 66 0.96 9.19 29.77
C ALA A 66 0.58 8.54 31.11
N GLY A 67 1.23 7.44 31.45
CA GLY A 67 1.11 6.75 32.75
C GLY A 67 1.86 7.43 33.89
N GLN A 68 2.80 8.33 33.60
CA GLN A 68 3.61 9.01 34.61
C GLN A 68 2.89 10.23 35.20
N LEU A 69 3.39 10.68 36.34
CA LEU A 69 3.02 11.99 36.92
C LEU A 69 3.63 13.09 36.02
N PRO A 70 2.95 14.26 35.89
CA PRO A 70 3.56 15.43 35.28
C PRO A 70 4.84 15.85 36.01
N ASP A 71 5.76 16.49 35.29
CA ASP A 71 7.01 16.99 35.87
C ASP A 71 6.73 18.05 36.95
N SER A 72 7.58 18.05 37.97
CA SER A 72 7.57 19.09 38.98
C SER A 72 8.00 20.42 38.38
N VAL A 73 7.32 21.50 38.78
CA VAL A 73 7.60 22.85 38.25
C VAL A 73 8.38 23.63 39.31
N LEU A 74 9.62 24.04 38.98
CA LEU A 74 10.37 24.99 39.76
C LEU A 74 9.81 26.41 39.56
N LYS A 75 9.43 27.08 40.63
CA LYS A 75 8.95 28.46 40.61
C LYS A 75 9.95 29.41 41.25
N ALA A 76 10.21 30.52 40.62
CA ALA A 76 10.90 31.65 41.19
C ALA A 76 10.05 32.89 41.03
N SER A 77 9.84 33.64 42.09
CA SER A 77 9.02 34.84 42.07
C SER A 77 9.57 35.97 42.89
N LEU A 78 9.29 37.18 42.43
CA LEU A 78 9.47 38.41 43.19
C LEU A 78 8.07 39.04 43.35
N THR A 79 7.62 39.09 44.63
CA THR A 79 6.27 39.58 44.92
C THR A 79 6.33 40.85 45.76
N ASN A 80 5.30 41.70 45.55
CA ASN A 80 5.11 42.96 46.31
C ASN A 80 6.33 43.90 46.26
N LEU A 81 6.98 44.02 45.08
CA LEU A 81 8.02 45.02 44.87
C LEU A 81 7.41 46.43 44.80
N PRO A 82 7.74 47.38 45.70
CA PRO A 82 7.24 48.74 45.66
C PRO A 82 7.65 49.44 44.36
N VAL A 83 6.74 50.10 43.68
CA VAL A 83 7.01 50.87 42.45
C VAL A 83 7.07 52.37 42.68
N ASP A 84 6.66 52.82 43.88
CA ASP A 84 6.69 54.21 44.32
C ASP A 84 7.07 54.33 45.79
N GLY A 85 7.15 55.53 46.33
CA GLY A 85 7.48 55.82 47.74
C GLY A 85 8.95 55.65 48.10
N PRO A 86 9.31 55.74 49.41
CA PRO A 86 10.72 55.72 49.86
C PRO A 86 11.44 54.39 49.68
N ASP A 87 10.70 53.31 49.55
CA ASP A 87 11.24 51.95 49.34
C ASP A 87 11.12 51.46 47.90
N ARG A 88 10.87 52.37 46.95
CA ARG A 88 10.77 52.09 45.53
C ARG A 88 11.89 51.19 44.99
N PHE A 89 11.50 50.08 44.34
CA PHE A 89 12.40 49.07 43.79
C PHE A 89 13.38 48.44 44.80
N SER A 90 13.12 48.58 46.09
CA SER A 90 13.93 47.92 47.11
C SER A 90 13.54 46.46 47.26
N LEU A 91 14.52 45.57 47.15
CA LEU A 91 14.30 44.12 47.34
C LEU A 91 14.31 43.72 48.83
N THR A 92 14.69 44.65 49.76
CA THR A 92 14.99 44.26 51.14
C THR A 92 14.44 45.22 52.20
N ARG A 93 14.07 46.45 51.87
CA ARG A 93 13.61 47.44 52.86
C ARG A 93 12.13 47.35 53.14
N ASP A 94 11.32 47.07 52.14
CA ASP A 94 9.91 46.91 52.35
C ASP A 94 9.58 45.56 53.00
N PHE A 95 8.69 45.58 54.00
CA PHE A 95 8.37 44.38 54.78
C PHE A 95 7.53 43.35 54.00
N MET A 96 6.89 43.73 52.91
CA MET A 96 6.08 42.84 52.05
C MET A 96 6.86 42.26 50.89
N THR A 97 7.96 42.87 50.48
CA THR A 97 8.76 42.40 49.34
C THR A 97 9.37 41.05 49.65
N MET A 98 9.07 40.03 48.82
CA MET A 98 9.54 38.66 48.97
C MET A 98 10.19 38.16 47.70
N ARG A 99 11.34 37.56 47.83
CA ARG A 99 12.05 36.76 46.81
C ARG A 99 11.79 35.31 47.11
N SER A 100 11.06 34.62 46.29
CA SER A 100 10.60 33.27 46.60
C SER A 100 11.12 32.26 45.60
N ILE A 101 11.46 31.08 46.09
CA ILE A 101 11.74 29.88 45.33
C ILE A 101 10.87 28.75 45.84
N GLY A 102 10.30 27.97 44.94
CA GLY A 102 9.41 26.88 45.32
C GLY A 102 9.32 25.79 44.28
N VAL A 103 8.71 24.68 44.67
CA VAL A 103 8.43 23.55 43.81
C VAL A 103 6.94 23.24 43.88
N MET A 104 6.31 23.12 42.71
CA MET A 104 4.92 22.68 42.56
C MET A 104 4.88 21.31 41.92
N GLN A 105 4.11 20.40 42.49
CA GLN A 105 3.80 19.09 41.88
C GLN A 105 2.31 18.96 41.67
N GLU A 106 1.91 18.65 40.43
CA GLU A 106 0.56 18.21 40.14
C GLU A 106 0.41 16.70 40.38
N PHE A 107 -0.62 16.32 41.11
CA PHE A 107 -0.95 14.93 41.39
C PHE A 107 -2.17 14.53 40.54
N THR A 108 -1.89 14.17 39.30
CA THR A 108 -2.91 13.55 38.45
C THR A 108 -3.30 12.20 39.02
N ARG A 109 -4.59 11.96 39.17
CA ARG A 109 -5.14 10.71 39.70
C ARG A 109 -4.66 9.48 38.94
N SER A 110 -4.45 8.38 39.67
CA SER A 110 -3.97 7.12 39.04
C SER A 110 -4.94 6.56 37.99
N ASP A 111 -6.26 6.61 38.29
CA ASP A 111 -7.29 6.16 37.33
C ASP A 111 -7.23 6.94 36.00
N LYS A 112 -6.98 8.28 36.08
CA LYS A 112 -6.83 9.13 34.90
C LYS A 112 -5.55 8.79 34.10
N ARG A 113 -4.44 8.60 34.77
CA ARG A 113 -3.16 8.22 34.13
C ARG A 113 -3.27 6.86 33.46
N THR A 114 -3.88 5.88 34.16
CA THR A 114 -4.14 4.55 33.60
C THR A 114 -5.05 4.63 32.36
N ALA A 115 -6.13 5.41 32.39
CA ALA A 115 -7.01 5.58 31.24
C ALA A 115 -6.28 6.23 30.04
N ARG A 116 -5.46 7.26 30.29
CA ARG A 116 -4.64 7.91 29.26
C ARG A 116 -3.61 6.94 28.65
N ALA A 117 -2.91 6.16 29.48
CA ALA A 117 -1.98 5.15 29.03
C ALA A 117 -2.68 4.06 28.20
N ALA A 118 -3.84 3.59 28.66
CA ALA A 118 -4.64 2.59 27.95
C ALA A 118 -5.09 3.10 26.57
N ARG A 119 -5.49 4.37 26.44
CA ARG A 119 -5.83 4.95 25.15
C ARG A 119 -4.68 4.86 24.15
N PHE A 120 -3.47 5.26 24.55
CA PHE A 120 -2.30 5.18 23.69
C PHE A 120 -1.90 3.72 23.38
N ALA A 121 -2.09 2.79 24.32
CA ALA A 121 -1.91 1.37 24.05
C ALA A 121 -2.88 0.87 22.94
N ARG A 122 -4.14 1.32 22.96
CA ARG A 122 -5.09 1.01 21.88
C ARG A 122 -4.73 1.68 20.55
N GLU A 123 -4.12 2.86 20.58
CA GLU A 123 -3.58 3.49 19.36
C GLU A 123 -2.44 2.67 18.75
N ALA A 124 -1.61 2.00 19.57
CA ALA A 124 -0.62 1.04 19.06
C ALA A 124 -1.28 -0.16 18.37
N ASP A 125 -2.36 -0.71 18.96
CA ASP A 125 -3.13 -1.80 18.34
C ASP A 125 -3.72 -1.38 16.97
N VAL A 126 -4.14 -0.11 16.82
CA VAL A 126 -4.62 0.44 15.53
C VAL A 126 -3.50 0.47 14.50
N ALA A 127 -2.29 0.91 14.88
CA ALA A 127 -1.15 0.95 13.97
C ALA A 127 -0.72 -0.46 13.52
N GLU A 128 -0.75 -1.44 14.41
CA GLU A 128 -0.51 -2.85 14.07
C GLU A 128 -1.55 -3.38 13.06
N ALA A 129 -2.83 -3.09 13.28
CA ALA A 129 -3.89 -3.45 12.34
C ALA A 129 -3.76 -2.72 11.00
N ALA A 130 -3.35 -1.45 11.00
CA ALA A 130 -3.06 -0.68 9.79
C ALA A 130 -1.91 -1.28 8.98
N ARG A 131 -0.91 -1.87 9.64
CA ARG A 131 0.18 -2.59 8.97
C ARG A 131 -0.33 -3.81 8.20
N LEU A 132 -1.24 -4.61 8.80
CA LEU A 132 -1.85 -5.75 8.13
C LEU A 132 -2.70 -5.32 6.93
N LEU A 133 -3.46 -4.25 7.08
CA LEU A 133 -4.24 -3.66 5.98
C LEU A 133 -3.32 -3.20 4.84
N ALA A 134 -2.25 -2.48 5.16
CA ALA A 134 -1.28 -2.02 4.17
C ALA A 134 -0.58 -3.19 3.45
N LEU A 135 -0.31 -4.30 4.15
CA LEU A 135 0.28 -5.51 3.55
C LEU A 135 -0.69 -6.18 2.56
N ALA A 136 -1.95 -6.32 2.92
CA ALA A 136 -2.97 -6.90 2.04
C ALA A 136 -3.17 -6.04 0.77
N GLU A 137 -3.27 -4.72 0.92
CA GLU A 137 -3.39 -3.78 -0.20
C GLU A 137 -2.15 -3.80 -1.10
N LEU A 138 -0.94 -3.85 -0.52
CA LEU A 138 0.32 -3.95 -1.25
C LEU A 138 0.37 -5.24 -2.09
N ARG A 139 0.02 -6.38 -1.50
CA ARG A 139 0.01 -7.67 -2.22
C ARG A 139 -0.98 -7.65 -3.36
N ARG A 140 -2.21 -7.23 -3.11
CA ARG A 140 -3.25 -7.11 -4.13
C ARG A 140 -2.82 -6.19 -5.27
N ALA A 141 -2.34 -4.99 -4.97
CA ALA A 141 -1.93 -4.02 -5.98
C ALA A 141 -0.72 -4.50 -6.80
N THR A 142 0.24 -5.18 -6.17
CA THR A 142 1.40 -5.76 -6.86
C THR A 142 0.99 -6.90 -7.78
N ALA A 143 0.15 -7.83 -7.31
CA ALA A 143 -0.35 -8.95 -8.10
C ALA A 143 -1.15 -8.46 -9.31
N THR A 144 -2.06 -7.51 -9.10
CA THR A 144 -2.84 -6.89 -10.18
C THR A 144 -1.95 -6.22 -11.23
N ALA A 145 -0.95 -5.43 -10.80
CA ALA A 145 -0.03 -4.76 -11.73
C ALA A 145 0.83 -5.76 -12.53
N TRP A 146 1.25 -6.85 -11.90
CA TRP A 146 2.00 -7.92 -12.56
C TRP A 146 1.14 -8.65 -13.60
N LEU A 147 -0.08 -9.03 -13.24
CA LEU A 147 -1.04 -9.72 -14.12
C LEU A 147 -1.45 -8.83 -15.30
N GLU A 148 -1.76 -7.55 -15.05
CA GLU A 148 -2.10 -6.58 -16.10
C GLU A 148 -0.98 -6.51 -17.14
N ARG A 149 0.27 -6.36 -16.73
CA ARG A 149 1.40 -6.34 -17.64
C ARG A 149 1.55 -7.67 -18.39
N HIS A 150 1.46 -8.80 -17.69
CA HIS A 150 1.60 -10.14 -18.30
C HIS A 150 0.61 -10.35 -19.45
N TYR A 151 -0.66 -10.04 -19.23
CA TYR A 151 -1.68 -10.23 -20.27
C TYR A 151 -1.58 -9.23 -21.39
N LEU A 152 -1.20 -7.99 -21.13
CA LEU A 152 -0.95 -6.99 -22.19
C LEU A 152 0.23 -7.41 -23.09
N GLU A 153 1.30 -7.99 -22.52
CA GLU A 153 2.39 -8.55 -23.32
C GLU A 153 1.91 -9.72 -24.21
N ARG A 154 1.03 -10.59 -23.71
CA ARG A 154 0.41 -11.65 -24.48
C ARG A 154 -0.48 -11.11 -25.60
N VAL A 155 -1.27 -10.07 -25.34
CA VAL A 155 -2.06 -9.39 -26.38
C VAL A 155 -1.15 -8.84 -27.48
N ARG A 156 -0.04 -8.18 -27.14
CA ARG A 156 0.95 -7.70 -28.10
C ARG A 156 1.52 -8.84 -28.96
N ASP A 157 1.88 -9.95 -28.34
CA ASP A 157 2.49 -11.09 -29.03
C ASP A 157 1.49 -11.75 -30.01
N GLU A 158 0.21 -11.84 -29.63
CA GLU A 158 -0.86 -12.28 -30.52
C GLU A 158 -1.06 -11.29 -31.68
N GLN A 159 -1.17 -9.99 -31.41
CA GLN A 159 -1.26 -8.95 -32.44
C GLN A 159 -0.07 -9.00 -33.42
N ALA A 160 1.15 -9.23 -32.93
CA ALA A 160 2.33 -9.37 -33.78
C ALA A 160 2.24 -10.61 -34.71
N SER A 161 1.67 -11.71 -34.21
CA SER A 161 1.40 -12.89 -35.05
C SER A 161 0.39 -12.59 -36.15
N LEU A 162 -0.71 -11.94 -35.78
CA LEU A 162 -1.79 -11.55 -36.67
C LEU A 162 -1.34 -10.57 -37.75
N ARG A 163 -0.48 -9.61 -37.38
CA ARG A 163 0.13 -8.67 -38.32
C ARG A 163 0.94 -9.39 -39.40
N ARG A 164 1.75 -10.41 -39.01
CA ARG A 164 2.52 -11.20 -39.98
C ARG A 164 1.60 -11.93 -40.98
N GLU A 165 0.54 -12.54 -40.48
CA GLU A 165 -0.45 -13.23 -41.32
C GLU A 165 -1.23 -12.28 -42.26
N ALA A 166 -1.64 -11.08 -41.74
CA ALA A 166 -2.30 -10.06 -42.53
C ALA A 166 -1.38 -9.49 -43.62
N ALA A 167 -0.07 -9.41 -43.39
CA ALA A 167 0.88 -8.98 -44.42
C ALA A 167 0.95 -9.95 -45.61
N LEU A 168 0.86 -11.27 -45.40
CA LEU A 168 0.79 -12.26 -46.47
C LEU A 168 -0.47 -12.10 -47.34
N GLN A 169 -1.55 -11.56 -46.77
CA GLN A 169 -2.79 -11.29 -47.51
C GLN A 169 -2.63 -10.11 -48.47
N ILE A 170 -1.78 -9.11 -48.15
CA ILE A 170 -1.44 -8.03 -49.11
C ILE A 170 -0.76 -8.62 -50.35
N GLU A 171 0.22 -9.52 -50.14
CA GLU A 171 0.93 -10.17 -51.24
C GLU A 171 -0.01 -11.00 -52.09
N ALA A 172 -0.95 -11.74 -51.48
CA ALA A 172 -1.96 -12.53 -52.18
C ALA A 172 -2.93 -11.65 -52.99
N ALA A 173 -3.40 -10.54 -52.40
CA ALA A 173 -4.29 -9.59 -53.09
C ALA A 173 -3.61 -8.91 -54.29
N ASP A 174 -2.33 -8.52 -54.12
CA ASP A 174 -1.54 -7.89 -55.18
C ASP A 174 -1.26 -8.89 -56.34
N ALA A 175 -0.94 -10.15 -56.02
CA ALA A 175 -0.78 -11.20 -57.01
C ALA A 175 -2.10 -11.50 -57.76
N ALA A 176 -3.23 -11.54 -57.06
CA ALA A 176 -4.55 -11.73 -57.70
C ALA A 176 -4.92 -10.55 -58.60
N TYR A 177 -4.66 -9.33 -58.20
CA TYR A 177 -4.86 -8.12 -58.99
C TYR A 177 -4.02 -8.15 -60.28
N ARG A 178 -2.71 -8.42 -60.18
CA ARG A 178 -1.83 -8.54 -61.35
C ARG A 178 -2.25 -9.67 -62.29
N GLY A 179 -2.81 -10.74 -61.74
CA GLY A 179 -3.34 -11.87 -62.51
C GLY A 179 -4.74 -11.66 -63.10
N GLY A 180 -5.32 -10.46 -62.93
CA GLY A 180 -6.67 -10.13 -63.45
C GLY A 180 -7.83 -10.84 -62.72
N ARG A 181 -7.55 -11.46 -61.54
CA ARG A 181 -8.52 -12.23 -60.74
C ARG A 181 -8.98 -11.50 -59.46
N GLY A 182 -8.46 -10.32 -59.21
CA GLY A 182 -8.77 -9.46 -58.04
C GLY A 182 -8.93 -8.00 -58.44
N SER A 183 -9.42 -7.19 -57.53
CA SER A 183 -9.60 -5.74 -57.71
C SER A 183 -8.52 -4.94 -56.96
N GLN A 184 -8.27 -3.70 -57.38
CA GLN A 184 -7.43 -2.77 -56.65
C GLN A 184 -8.00 -2.46 -55.25
N ALA A 185 -9.35 -2.51 -55.13
CA ALA A 185 -10.03 -2.34 -53.83
C ALA A 185 -9.64 -3.42 -52.83
N ASP A 186 -9.42 -4.67 -53.25
CA ASP A 186 -8.98 -5.78 -52.41
C ASP A 186 -7.58 -5.53 -51.84
N VAL A 187 -6.67 -4.96 -52.66
CA VAL A 187 -5.31 -4.58 -52.22
C VAL A 187 -5.36 -3.49 -51.16
N PHE A 188 -6.18 -2.45 -51.35
CA PHE A 188 -6.36 -1.39 -50.38
C PHE A 188 -7.05 -1.89 -49.09
N ALA A 189 -8.03 -2.79 -49.20
CA ALA A 189 -8.66 -3.40 -48.04
C ALA A 189 -7.66 -4.20 -47.19
N ALA A 190 -6.80 -5.01 -47.82
CA ALA A 190 -5.74 -5.74 -47.11
C ALA A 190 -4.72 -4.82 -46.44
N ARG A 191 -4.28 -3.76 -47.13
CA ARG A 191 -3.38 -2.73 -46.54
C ARG A 191 -4.03 -2.00 -45.39
N SER A 192 -5.31 -1.65 -45.49
CA SER A 192 -6.07 -1.00 -44.41
C SER A 192 -6.20 -1.91 -43.16
N ALA A 193 -6.37 -3.22 -43.37
CA ALA A 193 -6.41 -4.18 -42.27
C ALA A 193 -5.09 -4.22 -41.48
N VAL A 194 -3.94 -4.26 -42.19
CA VAL A 194 -2.61 -4.20 -41.53
C VAL A 194 -2.42 -2.89 -40.79
N ALA A 195 -2.77 -1.75 -41.41
CA ALA A 195 -2.63 -0.45 -40.75
C ALA A 195 -3.45 -0.34 -39.46
N ARG A 196 -4.63 -0.96 -39.39
CA ARG A 196 -5.44 -1.03 -38.17
C ARG A 196 -4.75 -1.86 -37.05
N ILE A 197 -4.18 -3.01 -37.43
CA ILE A 197 -3.41 -3.84 -36.49
C ILE A 197 -2.20 -3.05 -35.96
N ASP A 198 -1.50 -2.30 -36.83
CA ASP A 198 -0.38 -1.45 -36.43
C ASP A 198 -0.81 -0.37 -35.42
N ASP A 199 -1.96 0.28 -35.61
CA ASP A 199 -2.52 1.24 -34.65
C ASP A 199 -2.86 0.58 -33.32
N GLU A 200 -3.52 -0.57 -33.32
CA GLU A 200 -3.83 -1.34 -32.09
C GLU A 200 -2.57 -1.77 -31.36
N MET A 201 -1.51 -2.18 -32.07
CA MET A 201 -0.22 -2.51 -31.49
C MET A 201 0.44 -1.31 -30.81
N LEU A 202 0.34 -0.10 -31.37
CA LEU A 202 0.82 1.14 -30.73
C LEU A 202 0.04 1.45 -29.45
N GLN A 203 -1.27 1.26 -29.45
CA GLN A 203 -2.10 1.42 -28.26
C GLN A 203 -1.70 0.41 -27.17
N THR A 204 -1.52 -0.87 -27.53
CA THR A 204 -1.09 -1.92 -26.62
C THR A 204 0.32 -1.64 -26.05
N ALA A 205 1.27 -1.17 -26.89
CA ALA A 205 2.60 -0.78 -26.44
C ALA A 205 2.55 0.34 -25.39
N ARG A 206 1.70 1.34 -25.56
CA ARG A 206 1.46 2.39 -24.57
C ARG A 206 0.90 1.80 -23.25
N GLN A 207 -0.06 0.87 -23.35
CA GLN A 207 -0.63 0.22 -22.15
C GLN A 207 0.42 -0.60 -21.39
N ILE A 208 1.29 -1.34 -22.11
CA ILE A 208 2.40 -2.10 -21.54
C ILE A 208 3.35 -1.17 -20.78
N THR A 209 3.76 -0.04 -21.40
CA THR A 209 4.64 0.96 -20.72
C THR A 209 3.99 1.49 -19.45
N THR A 210 2.69 1.75 -19.47
CA THR A 210 1.94 2.20 -18.29
C THR A 210 1.89 1.11 -17.22
N ALA A 211 1.59 -0.13 -17.59
CA ALA A 211 1.54 -1.26 -16.67
C ALA A 211 2.92 -1.57 -16.07
N GLN A 212 4.00 -1.49 -16.88
CA GLN A 212 5.38 -1.62 -16.41
C GLN A 212 5.73 -0.53 -15.39
N THR A 213 5.34 0.71 -15.63
CA THR A 213 5.54 1.83 -14.70
C THR A 213 4.78 1.61 -13.39
N ARG A 214 3.54 1.09 -13.46
CA ARG A 214 2.77 0.73 -12.27
C ARG A 214 3.45 -0.38 -11.47
N LEU A 215 3.95 -1.42 -12.13
CA LEU A 215 4.68 -2.51 -11.50
C LEU A 215 6.00 -2.01 -10.88
N ALA A 216 6.73 -1.11 -11.57
CA ALA A 216 7.98 -0.53 -11.10
C ALA A 216 7.82 0.24 -9.78
N ARG A 217 6.66 0.81 -9.51
CA ARG A 217 6.36 1.41 -8.20
C ARG A 217 6.60 0.42 -7.06
N TRP A 218 6.26 -0.85 -7.28
CA TRP A 218 6.33 -1.90 -6.27
C TRP A 218 7.68 -2.62 -6.26
N VAL A 219 8.15 -3.07 -7.43
CA VAL A 219 9.33 -3.92 -7.55
C VAL A 219 10.60 -3.19 -7.99
N GLY A 220 10.52 -1.90 -8.32
CA GLY A 220 11.64 -1.10 -8.80
C GLY A 220 12.12 -1.55 -10.17
N THR A 221 13.43 -1.58 -10.38
CA THR A 221 14.08 -1.95 -11.65
C THR A 221 13.82 -3.41 -12.07
N ALA A 222 13.38 -4.28 -11.15
CA ALA A 222 12.97 -5.64 -11.52
C ALA A 222 11.74 -5.65 -12.47
N ALA A 223 10.99 -4.55 -12.54
CA ALA A 223 9.93 -4.37 -13.54
C ALA A 223 10.43 -4.33 -15.00
N ASP A 224 11.73 -4.21 -15.25
CA ASP A 224 12.30 -4.23 -16.59
C ASP A 224 12.61 -5.66 -17.07
N GLN A 225 12.55 -6.63 -16.17
CA GLN A 225 12.80 -8.04 -16.50
C GLN A 225 11.61 -8.63 -17.28
N PRO A 226 11.85 -9.66 -18.13
CA PRO A 226 10.77 -10.43 -18.72
C PRO A 226 9.95 -11.11 -17.62
N LEU A 227 8.64 -11.24 -17.84
CA LEU A 227 7.75 -11.89 -16.88
C LEU A 227 7.73 -13.41 -17.08
N ALA A 228 7.64 -14.12 -15.96
CA ALA A 228 7.40 -15.56 -15.96
C ALA A 228 5.94 -15.88 -16.40
N PRO A 229 5.59 -17.13 -16.71
CA PRO A 229 4.20 -17.54 -16.93
C PRO A 229 3.32 -17.20 -15.72
N ALA A 230 2.08 -16.80 -15.97
CA ALA A 230 1.12 -16.52 -14.91
C ALA A 230 0.82 -17.79 -14.10
N PRO A 231 0.62 -17.67 -12.77
CA PRO A 231 0.11 -18.77 -11.98
C PRO A 231 -1.30 -19.16 -12.44
N SER A 232 -1.73 -20.39 -12.12
CA SER A 232 -3.12 -20.79 -12.32
C SER A 232 -4.04 -19.96 -11.40
N PHE A 233 -5.13 -19.45 -11.97
CA PHE A 233 -6.19 -18.74 -11.25
C PHE A 233 -7.53 -19.51 -11.29
N ASP A 234 -7.46 -20.83 -11.47
CA ASP A 234 -8.64 -21.70 -11.55
C ASP A 234 -9.27 -22.00 -10.20
N ARG A 235 -8.56 -21.71 -9.13
CA ARG A 235 -9.01 -21.94 -7.74
C ARG A 235 -8.72 -20.74 -6.88
N LEU A 236 -9.62 -20.46 -5.96
CA LEU A 236 -9.44 -19.52 -4.86
C LEU A 236 -8.94 -20.27 -3.62
N LEU A 237 -8.14 -19.61 -2.79
CA LEU A 237 -7.69 -20.16 -1.50
C LEU A 237 -8.89 -20.46 -0.59
N PHE A 238 -9.90 -19.58 -0.60
CA PHE A 238 -11.14 -19.73 0.16
C PHE A 238 -12.33 -19.79 -0.79
N GLY A 239 -13.21 -20.79 -0.62
CA GLY A 239 -14.51 -20.80 -1.28
C GLY A 239 -15.42 -19.68 -0.77
N LEU A 240 -16.52 -19.40 -1.48
CA LEU A 240 -17.44 -18.32 -1.10
C LEU A 240 -17.97 -18.48 0.33
N GLY A 241 -18.31 -19.71 0.74
CA GLY A 241 -18.79 -20.00 2.10
C GLY A 241 -17.76 -19.68 3.18
N ASP A 242 -16.52 -20.13 2.98
CA ASP A 242 -15.42 -19.89 3.90
C ASP A 242 -15.06 -18.40 3.95
N LEU A 243 -15.05 -17.72 2.78
CA LEU A 243 -14.80 -16.30 2.69
C LEU A 243 -15.85 -15.50 3.48
N MET A 244 -17.13 -15.85 3.36
CA MET A 244 -18.21 -15.17 4.09
C MET A 244 -18.13 -15.38 5.60
N THR A 245 -17.73 -16.56 6.07
CA THR A 245 -17.56 -16.83 7.51
C THR A 245 -16.35 -16.11 8.10
N ARG A 246 -15.32 -15.86 7.30
CA ARG A 246 -14.07 -15.24 7.73
C ARG A 246 -13.96 -13.76 7.37
N ILE A 247 -15.01 -13.15 6.82
CA ILE A 247 -14.97 -11.75 6.37
C ILE A 247 -14.67 -10.77 7.52
N GLU A 248 -14.98 -11.12 8.76
CA GLU A 248 -14.64 -10.34 9.95
C GLU A 248 -13.13 -10.32 10.23
N GLU A 249 -12.36 -11.26 9.67
CA GLU A 249 -10.89 -11.27 9.71
C GLU A 249 -10.27 -10.32 8.66
N HIS A 250 -11.09 -9.71 7.80
CA HIS A 250 -10.60 -8.77 6.80
C HIS A 250 -9.83 -7.63 7.47
N PRO A 251 -8.59 -7.30 7.02
CA PRO A 251 -7.74 -6.32 7.68
C PRO A 251 -8.40 -4.96 7.90
N ARG A 252 -9.31 -4.55 7.01
CA ARG A 252 -10.10 -3.31 7.16
C ARG A 252 -11.06 -3.38 8.34
N ILE A 253 -11.72 -4.52 8.55
CA ILE A 253 -12.64 -4.72 9.68
C ILE A 253 -11.86 -4.78 10.98
N VAL A 254 -10.76 -5.53 11.02
CA VAL A 254 -9.87 -5.58 12.19
C VAL A 254 -9.37 -4.18 12.56
N TRP A 255 -8.96 -3.39 11.58
CA TRP A 255 -8.53 -2.01 11.80
C TRP A 255 -9.66 -1.15 12.41
N LEU A 256 -10.90 -1.23 11.90
CA LEU A 256 -12.06 -0.52 12.45
C LEU A 256 -12.43 -0.99 13.86
N GLN A 257 -12.31 -2.29 14.16
CA GLN A 257 -12.50 -2.81 15.52
C GLN A 257 -11.47 -2.20 16.50
N ARG A 258 -10.21 -2.02 16.08
CA ARG A 258 -9.19 -1.35 16.89
C ARG A 258 -9.47 0.15 17.06
N GLN A 259 -10.01 0.80 16.03
CA GLN A 259 -10.47 2.19 16.12
C GLN A 259 -11.63 2.34 17.12
N GLU A 260 -12.59 1.41 17.12
CA GLU A 260 -13.67 1.40 18.12
C GLU A 260 -13.10 1.25 19.54
N ALA A 261 -12.07 0.40 19.73
CA ALA A 261 -11.41 0.25 21.01
C ALA A 261 -10.69 1.54 21.49
N VAL A 262 -10.11 2.32 20.56
CA VAL A 262 -9.54 3.65 20.85
C VAL A 262 -10.65 4.62 21.28
N ALA A 263 -11.77 4.66 20.57
CA ALA A 263 -12.90 5.51 20.92
C ALA A 263 -13.50 5.16 22.28
N ALA A 264 -13.59 3.86 22.60
CA ALA A 264 -13.99 3.39 23.94
C ALA A 264 -13.00 3.86 25.04
N ALA A 265 -11.69 3.70 24.80
CA ALA A 265 -10.67 4.17 25.73
C ALA A 265 -10.69 5.71 25.90
N GLN A 266 -11.03 6.45 24.84
CA GLN A 266 -11.23 7.90 24.92
C GLN A 266 -12.43 8.27 25.81
N ALA A 267 -13.52 7.49 25.76
CA ALA A 267 -14.68 7.67 26.66
C ALA A 267 -14.28 7.38 28.12
N ASP A 268 -13.39 6.40 28.37
CA ASP A 268 -12.84 6.15 29.71
C ASP A 268 -11.98 7.30 30.24
N VAL A 269 -11.16 7.93 29.36
CA VAL A 269 -10.44 9.16 29.69
C VAL A 269 -11.42 10.29 30.06
N ALA A 270 -12.46 10.51 29.25
CA ALA A 270 -13.49 11.52 29.54
C ALA A 270 -14.22 11.23 30.85
N ARG A 271 -14.54 9.96 31.14
CA ARG A 271 -15.12 9.52 32.41
C ARG A 271 -14.23 9.82 33.60
N SER A 272 -12.90 9.58 33.48
CA SER A 272 -11.92 9.86 34.52
C SER A 272 -11.77 11.38 34.79
N ASN A 273 -11.96 12.23 33.76
CA ASN A 273 -11.90 13.69 33.87
C ASN A 273 -13.04 14.31 34.69
N ARG A 274 -14.09 13.54 35.03
CA ARG A 274 -15.14 13.97 35.97
C ARG A 274 -14.64 14.19 37.41
N ARG A 275 -13.43 13.75 37.69
CA ARG A 275 -12.79 13.94 38.98
C ARG A 275 -11.59 14.86 38.80
N ALA A 276 -11.50 15.89 39.68
CA ALA A 276 -10.42 16.86 39.60
C ALA A 276 -9.08 16.28 40.07
N ASP A 277 -8.01 16.75 39.47
CA ASP A 277 -6.65 16.56 39.97
C ASP A 277 -6.32 17.67 40.99
N TRP A 278 -5.32 17.48 41.82
CA TRP A 278 -4.89 18.47 42.76
C TRP A 278 -3.39 18.74 42.63
N SER A 279 -2.95 19.92 43.08
CA SER A 279 -1.54 20.25 43.10
C SER A 279 -1.10 20.79 44.49
N LEU A 280 0.13 20.46 44.83
CA LEU A 280 0.79 20.93 46.05
C LEU A 280 2.00 21.78 45.64
N GLU A 281 2.11 22.94 46.25
CA GLU A 281 3.23 23.85 46.07
C GLU A 281 3.88 24.15 47.43
N LEU A 282 5.17 23.95 47.52
CA LEU A 282 6.00 24.35 48.65
C LEU A 282 6.89 25.50 48.19
N MET A 283 6.85 26.64 48.93
CA MET A 283 7.58 27.84 48.58
C MET A 283 8.34 28.37 49.78
N TYR A 284 9.62 28.68 49.62
CA TYR A 284 10.44 29.43 50.54
C TYR A 284 10.57 30.86 50.05
N SER A 285 10.24 31.84 50.95
CA SER A 285 10.26 33.26 50.67
C SER A 285 11.26 33.97 51.58
N GLN A 286 12.27 34.59 50.96
CA GLN A 286 13.25 35.40 51.64
C GLN A 286 12.80 36.86 51.66
N ARG A 287 12.78 37.45 52.82
CA ARG A 287 12.48 38.87 53.07
C ARG A 287 13.79 39.64 53.32
N GLY A 288 13.65 40.92 53.61
CA GLY A 288 14.77 41.73 54.01
C GLY A 288 15.38 41.32 55.38
N PRO A 289 16.62 41.76 55.71
CA PRO A 289 17.34 41.31 56.92
C PRO A 289 16.60 41.60 58.21
N ALA A 290 15.72 42.60 58.22
CA ALA A 290 14.91 42.98 59.38
C ALA A 290 13.70 42.06 59.62
N TYR A 291 13.42 41.12 58.73
CA TYR A 291 12.16 40.31 58.70
C TYR A 291 12.45 38.83 58.60
N SER A 292 11.64 38.03 59.29
CA SER A 292 11.73 36.57 59.20
C SER A 292 11.40 36.05 57.82
N ASN A 293 12.16 35.06 57.36
CA ASN A 293 11.80 34.30 56.10
C ASN A 293 10.58 33.45 56.38
N MET A 294 9.87 33.09 55.29
CA MET A 294 8.61 32.35 55.35
C MET A 294 8.65 31.08 54.50
N VAL A 295 7.92 30.07 54.94
CA VAL A 295 7.57 28.90 54.16
C VAL A 295 6.09 28.90 53.94
N SER A 296 5.66 28.73 52.71
CA SER A 296 4.25 28.65 52.32
C SER A 296 3.97 27.29 51.70
N VAL A 297 2.84 26.70 52.04
CA VAL A 297 2.30 25.48 51.44
C VAL A 297 0.96 25.85 50.81
N ASN A 298 0.87 25.69 49.48
CA ASN A 298 -0.35 25.98 48.73
C ASN A 298 -0.91 24.67 48.16
N LEU A 299 -2.14 24.38 48.50
CA LEU A 299 -2.92 23.28 47.92
C LEU A 299 -3.93 23.86 46.96
N SER A 300 -3.90 23.40 45.70
CA SER A 300 -4.86 23.83 44.68
C SER A 300 -5.71 22.64 44.21
N LEU A 301 -7.02 22.82 44.24
CA LEU A 301 -8.02 21.85 43.78
C LEU A 301 -9.05 22.56 42.89
N PRO A 302 -9.12 22.22 41.60
CA PRO A 302 -10.15 22.77 40.71
C PRO A 302 -11.55 22.33 41.16
N LEU A 303 -12.43 23.28 41.42
CA LEU A 303 -13.83 23.02 41.76
C LEU A 303 -14.64 22.88 40.48
N GLN A 304 -15.25 21.74 40.29
CA GLN A 304 -16.09 21.44 39.14
C GLN A 304 -17.55 21.83 39.46
N TRP A 305 -17.87 23.13 39.31
CA TRP A 305 -19.18 23.68 39.69
C TRP A 305 -20.36 23.18 38.83
N ASP A 306 -20.10 22.92 37.55
CA ASP A 306 -21.12 22.47 36.63
C ASP A 306 -20.66 21.30 35.78
N PRO A 307 -20.53 20.09 36.36
CA PRO A 307 -20.10 18.91 35.66
C PRO A 307 -21.10 18.51 34.57
N ALA A 308 -22.40 18.81 34.76
CA ALA A 308 -23.44 18.43 33.81
C ALA A 308 -23.32 19.13 32.45
N GLN A 309 -22.83 20.38 32.42
CA GLN A 309 -22.65 21.12 31.16
C GLN A 309 -21.23 21.04 30.60
N ARG A 310 -20.29 20.47 31.31
CA ARG A 310 -18.89 20.35 30.88
C ARG A 310 -18.45 18.90 30.77
N GLN A 311 -18.10 18.25 31.88
CA GLN A 311 -17.52 16.91 31.87
C GLN A 311 -18.50 15.84 31.38
N ASP A 312 -19.78 15.95 31.73
CA ASP A 312 -20.79 14.99 31.27
C ASP A 312 -21.12 15.19 29.78
N ARG A 313 -21.03 16.43 29.26
CA ARG A 313 -21.16 16.69 27.82
C ARG A 313 -19.99 16.13 27.03
N GLU A 314 -18.77 16.26 27.54
CA GLU A 314 -17.57 15.66 26.95
C GLU A 314 -17.66 14.13 26.93
N LEU A 315 -18.11 13.53 28.02
CA LEU A 315 -18.34 12.07 28.06
C LEU A 315 -19.43 11.67 27.04
N ALA A 316 -20.53 12.41 26.95
CA ALA A 316 -21.59 12.12 25.99
C ALA A 316 -21.08 12.24 24.53
N ALA A 317 -20.24 13.25 24.25
CA ALA A 317 -19.62 13.42 22.93
C ALA A 317 -18.70 12.24 22.57
N THR A 318 -17.86 11.78 23.50
CA THR A 318 -16.97 10.64 23.24
C THR A 318 -17.73 9.32 23.08
N LEU A 319 -18.83 9.12 23.82
CA LEU A 319 -19.72 7.96 23.63
C LEU A 319 -20.43 7.99 22.28
N ALA A 320 -20.84 9.17 21.81
CA ALA A 320 -21.42 9.33 20.48
C ALA A 320 -20.38 9.02 19.38
N THR A 321 -19.12 9.45 19.56
CA THR A 321 -18.00 9.09 18.66
C THR A 321 -17.75 7.59 18.63
N GLN A 322 -17.80 6.91 19.78
CA GLN A 322 -17.68 5.45 19.84
C GLN A 322 -18.81 4.78 19.06
N GLN A 323 -20.04 5.25 19.21
CA GLN A 323 -21.18 4.72 18.44
C GLN A 323 -21.00 4.96 16.93
N GLN A 324 -20.54 6.15 16.53
CA GLN A 324 -20.23 6.45 15.13
C GLN A 324 -19.24 5.43 14.53
N VAL A 325 -18.12 5.18 15.19
CA VAL A 325 -17.10 4.23 14.70
C VAL A 325 -17.65 2.82 14.59
N ARG A 326 -18.53 2.43 15.54
CA ARG A 326 -19.22 1.13 15.50
C ARG A 326 -20.13 1.02 14.27
N ASP A 327 -20.94 2.03 14.02
CA ASP A 327 -21.87 2.05 12.88
C ASP A 327 -21.09 2.06 11.55
N GLU A 328 -19.98 2.79 11.47
CA GLU A 328 -19.07 2.78 10.31
C GLU A 328 -18.45 1.39 10.06
N ARG A 329 -18.05 0.68 11.13
CA ARG A 329 -17.55 -0.69 11.02
C ARG A 329 -18.63 -1.63 10.48
N ASP A 330 -19.84 -1.57 11.03
CA ASP A 330 -20.95 -2.45 10.66
C ASP A 330 -21.39 -2.18 9.20
N GLU A 331 -21.37 -0.93 8.75
CA GLU A 331 -21.65 -0.56 7.36
C GLU A 331 -20.53 -1.09 6.43
N THR A 332 -19.27 -0.87 6.79
CA THR A 332 -18.13 -1.38 6.02
C THR A 332 -18.17 -2.92 5.91
N LEU A 333 -18.58 -3.61 6.98
CA LEU A 333 -18.73 -5.08 6.95
C LEU A 333 -19.79 -5.50 5.92
N ARG A 334 -20.96 -4.84 5.89
CA ARG A 334 -22.02 -5.11 4.90
C ARG A 334 -21.54 -4.86 3.48
N GLU A 335 -20.83 -3.75 3.25
CA GLU A 335 -20.25 -3.42 1.95
C GLU A 335 -19.23 -4.48 1.50
N LEU A 336 -18.30 -4.85 2.38
CA LEU A 336 -17.29 -5.88 2.07
C LEU A 336 -17.92 -7.24 1.76
N MET A 337 -18.96 -7.63 2.50
CA MET A 337 -19.69 -8.88 2.23
C MET A 337 -20.35 -8.86 0.85
N ALA A 338 -20.99 -7.75 0.49
CA ALA A 338 -21.63 -7.59 -0.82
C ALA A 338 -20.59 -7.61 -1.95
N ASN A 339 -19.51 -6.85 -1.81
CA ASN A 339 -18.43 -6.76 -2.79
C ASN A 339 -17.69 -8.10 -2.96
N ALA A 340 -17.39 -8.80 -1.87
CA ALA A 340 -16.74 -10.12 -1.93
C ALA A 340 -17.61 -11.13 -2.66
N ARG A 341 -18.92 -11.16 -2.37
CA ARG A 341 -19.86 -12.02 -3.08
C ARG A 341 -19.92 -11.71 -4.57
N ALA A 342 -20.02 -10.44 -4.93
CA ALA A 342 -20.07 -9.99 -6.32
C ALA A 342 -18.78 -10.40 -7.06
N MET A 343 -17.60 -10.14 -6.48
CA MET A 343 -16.32 -10.50 -7.10
C MET A 343 -16.16 -12.02 -7.31
N VAL A 344 -16.55 -12.84 -6.34
CA VAL A 344 -16.48 -14.31 -6.50
C VAL A 344 -17.44 -14.80 -7.57
N GLN A 345 -18.67 -14.28 -7.62
CA GLN A 345 -19.64 -14.64 -8.65
C GLN A 345 -19.16 -14.22 -10.04
N GLU A 346 -18.64 -13.01 -10.20
CA GLU A 346 -18.09 -12.51 -11.45
C GLU A 346 -16.89 -13.36 -11.91
N TRP A 347 -15.98 -13.69 -10.99
CA TRP A 347 -14.87 -14.59 -11.27
C TRP A 347 -15.35 -15.97 -11.76
N GLN A 348 -16.37 -16.55 -11.13
CA GLN A 348 -16.96 -17.82 -11.55
C GLN A 348 -17.55 -17.71 -12.97
N HIS A 349 -18.37 -16.69 -13.23
CA HIS A 349 -18.95 -16.45 -14.56
C HIS A 349 -17.89 -16.22 -15.63
N ASN A 350 -16.85 -15.50 -15.32
CA ASN A 350 -15.75 -15.25 -16.27
C ASN A 350 -14.99 -16.56 -16.57
N ARG A 351 -14.81 -17.45 -15.60
CA ARG A 351 -14.25 -18.79 -15.83
C ARG A 351 -15.12 -19.64 -16.75
N ASP A 352 -16.43 -19.64 -16.52
CA ASP A 352 -17.38 -20.39 -17.39
C ASP A 352 -17.32 -19.82 -18.83
N ARG A 353 -17.23 -18.52 -18.98
CA ARG A 353 -17.05 -17.87 -20.30
C ARG A 353 -15.71 -18.24 -20.93
N LEU A 354 -14.60 -18.24 -20.18
CA LEU A 354 -13.30 -18.70 -20.70
C LEU A 354 -13.36 -20.15 -21.19
N ALA A 355 -14.01 -21.03 -20.44
CA ALA A 355 -14.22 -22.42 -20.87
C ALA A 355 -15.04 -22.49 -22.19
N LEU A 356 -16.03 -21.62 -22.38
CA LEU A 356 -16.79 -21.51 -23.63
C LEU A 356 -15.91 -21.00 -24.78
N PHE A 357 -15.04 -20.01 -24.54
CA PHE A 357 -14.07 -19.54 -25.52
C PHE A 357 -13.18 -20.67 -26.00
N ASP A 358 -12.60 -21.44 -25.06
CA ASP A 358 -11.66 -22.51 -25.37
C ASP A 358 -12.33 -23.72 -26.07
N ALA A 359 -13.52 -24.10 -25.61
CA ALA A 359 -14.22 -25.28 -26.10
C ALA A 359 -14.96 -25.04 -27.46
N GLN A 360 -15.42 -23.83 -27.71
CA GLN A 360 -16.32 -23.57 -28.85
C GLN A 360 -15.90 -22.35 -29.69
N LEU A 361 -15.76 -21.15 -29.11
CA LEU A 361 -15.64 -19.93 -29.89
C LEU A 361 -14.33 -19.87 -30.68
N LEU A 362 -13.20 -20.21 -30.09
CA LEU A 362 -11.90 -20.23 -30.77
C LEU A 362 -11.82 -21.31 -31.83
N PRO A 363 -12.21 -22.58 -31.59
CA PRO A 363 -12.26 -23.59 -32.63
C PRO A 363 -13.16 -23.21 -33.82
N LEU A 364 -14.39 -22.72 -33.57
CA LEU A 364 -15.33 -22.31 -34.61
C LEU A 364 -14.82 -21.13 -35.46
N ALA A 365 -14.20 -20.15 -34.83
CA ALA A 365 -13.58 -19.01 -35.52
C ALA A 365 -12.45 -19.49 -36.47
N ALA A 366 -11.57 -20.38 -35.95
CA ALA A 366 -10.49 -20.96 -36.75
C ALA A 366 -11.02 -21.82 -37.92
N GLU A 367 -12.08 -22.65 -37.73
CA GLU A 367 -12.71 -23.43 -38.77
C GLU A 367 -13.34 -22.54 -39.85
N ARG A 368 -14.03 -21.46 -39.45
CA ARG A 368 -14.59 -20.47 -40.36
C ARG A 368 -13.53 -19.86 -41.27
N THR A 369 -12.37 -19.49 -40.68
CA THR A 369 -11.23 -18.95 -41.43
C THR A 369 -10.68 -19.98 -42.41
N ARG A 370 -10.53 -21.24 -41.99
CA ARG A 370 -10.08 -22.34 -42.88
C ARG A 370 -11.05 -22.58 -44.04
N ALA A 371 -12.33 -22.60 -43.77
CA ALA A 371 -13.37 -22.79 -44.82
C ALA A 371 -13.39 -21.63 -45.83
N ALA A 372 -13.32 -20.38 -45.34
CA ALA A 372 -13.26 -19.20 -46.22
C ALA A 372 -12.01 -19.23 -47.11
N LEU A 373 -10.84 -19.59 -46.54
CA LEU A 373 -9.59 -19.71 -47.30
C LEU A 373 -9.65 -20.83 -48.34
N ALA A 374 -10.24 -21.98 -48.01
CA ALA A 374 -10.44 -23.08 -48.98
C ALA A 374 -11.37 -22.68 -50.13
N ALA A 375 -12.49 -22.01 -49.85
CA ALA A 375 -13.41 -21.47 -50.88
C ALA A 375 -12.70 -20.46 -51.78
N TYR A 376 -11.92 -19.54 -51.23
CA TYR A 376 -11.13 -18.58 -52.01
C TYR A 376 -10.12 -19.28 -52.93
N ARG A 377 -9.35 -20.25 -52.43
CA ARG A 377 -8.37 -21.02 -53.21
C ARG A 377 -9.02 -21.84 -54.32
N GLY A 378 -10.24 -22.35 -54.06
CA GLY A 378 -11.05 -23.07 -55.06
C GLY A 378 -11.78 -22.17 -56.06
N GLY A 379 -11.63 -20.86 -55.99
CA GLY A 379 -12.34 -19.89 -56.85
C GLY A 379 -13.82 -19.75 -56.54
N ALA A 380 -14.32 -20.31 -55.45
CA ALA A 380 -15.72 -20.33 -55.04
C ALA A 380 -16.13 -19.19 -54.08
N GLY A 381 -15.18 -18.37 -53.62
CA GLY A 381 -15.42 -17.28 -52.67
C GLY A 381 -14.52 -16.07 -52.89
N PRO A 382 -14.96 -14.87 -52.47
CA PRO A 382 -14.16 -13.65 -52.57
C PRO A 382 -13.11 -13.56 -51.48
N LEU A 383 -12.00 -12.84 -51.70
CA LEU A 383 -10.96 -12.57 -50.71
C LEU A 383 -11.50 -11.84 -49.46
N VAL A 384 -12.49 -10.95 -49.66
CA VAL A 384 -13.14 -10.21 -48.54
C VAL A 384 -13.70 -11.17 -47.50
N ALA A 385 -14.29 -12.29 -47.87
CA ALA A 385 -14.81 -13.29 -46.93
C ALA A 385 -13.68 -13.92 -46.07
N VAL A 386 -12.49 -14.11 -46.67
CA VAL A 386 -11.30 -14.59 -45.89
C VAL A 386 -10.84 -13.54 -44.90
N LEU A 387 -10.77 -12.27 -45.34
CA LEU A 387 -10.37 -11.15 -44.46
C LEU A 387 -11.33 -10.97 -43.27
N ASP A 388 -12.64 -11.06 -43.52
CA ASP A 388 -13.67 -10.95 -42.49
C ASP A 388 -13.62 -12.12 -41.51
N ALA A 389 -13.47 -13.35 -42.02
CA ALA A 389 -13.36 -14.53 -41.17
C ALA A 389 -12.09 -14.45 -40.25
N ARG A 390 -10.98 -14.01 -40.83
CA ARG A 390 -9.73 -13.86 -40.10
C ARG A 390 -9.82 -12.74 -39.03
N ARG A 391 -10.42 -11.61 -39.39
CA ARG A 391 -10.66 -10.54 -38.43
C ARG A 391 -11.48 -11.04 -37.23
N ASN A 392 -12.58 -11.76 -37.51
CA ASN A 392 -13.39 -12.32 -36.44
C ASN A 392 -12.62 -13.31 -35.56
N GLU A 393 -11.73 -14.15 -36.13
CA GLU A 393 -10.86 -15.06 -35.38
C GLU A 393 -9.91 -14.29 -34.47
N ILE A 394 -9.32 -13.19 -34.98
CA ILE A 394 -8.44 -12.27 -34.23
C ILE A 394 -9.20 -11.66 -33.04
N ASP A 395 -10.32 -11.03 -33.33
CA ASP A 395 -11.13 -10.36 -32.31
C ASP A 395 -11.53 -11.36 -31.21
N THR A 396 -11.91 -12.60 -31.59
CA THR A 396 -12.25 -13.67 -30.64
C THR A 396 -11.07 -14.04 -29.71
N ARG A 397 -9.84 -14.13 -30.25
CA ARG A 397 -8.63 -14.41 -29.46
C ARG A 397 -8.28 -13.25 -28.51
N LEU A 398 -8.37 -12.02 -28.99
CA LEU A 398 -8.11 -10.83 -28.18
C LEU A 398 -9.14 -10.69 -27.06
N ASP A 399 -10.41 -10.99 -27.34
CA ASP A 399 -11.48 -10.96 -26.33
C ASP A 399 -11.27 -12.04 -25.26
N GLN A 400 -10.82 -13.25 -25.65
CA GLN A 400 -10.42 -14.29 -24.70
C GLN A 400 -9.28 -13.82 -23.80
N LEU A 401 -8.23 -13.18 -24.34
CA LEU A 401 -7.10 -12.67 -23.56
C LEU A 401 -7.51 -11.53 -22.61
N ARG A 402 -8.41 -10.64 -23.04
CA ARG A 402 -8.97 -9.58 -22.20
C ARG A 402 -9.78 -10.17 -21.04
N LEU A 403 -10.63 -11.15 -21.34
CA LEU A 403 -11.41 -11.85 -20.32
C LEU A 403 -10.51 -12.62 -19.34
N ALA A 404 -9.42 -13.23 -19.83
CA ALA A 404 -8.44 -13.90 -18.98
C ALA A 404 -7.71 -12.91 -18.04
N MET A 405 -7.36 -11.71 -18.53
CA MET A 405 -6.79 -10.64 -17.71
C MET A 405 -7.76 -10.19 -16.61
N GLU A 406 -9.01 -9.95 -16.95
CA GLU A 406 -10.07 -9.57 -16.02
C GLU A 406 -10.28 -10.65 -14.95
N THR A 407 -10.39 -11.90 -15.36
CA THR A 407 -10.54 -13.06 -14.45
C THR A 407 -9.36 -13.19 -13.51
N ALA A 408 -8.12 -13.04 -13.99
CA ALA A 408 -6.92 -13.11 -13.18
C ALA A 408 -6.81 -11.94 -12.19
N THR A 409 -7.22 -10.74 -12.58
CA THR A 409 -7.22 -9.57 -11.66
C THR A 409 -8.32 -9.66 -10.60
N LEU A 410 -9.49 -10.21 -10.93
CA LEU A 410 -10.52 -10.55 -9.95
C LEU A 410 -10.02 -11.62 -8.98
N TRP A 411 -9.40 -12.69 -9.50
CA TRP A 411 -8.78 -13.71 -8.67
C TRP A 411 -7.79 -13.10 -7.66
N ALA A 412 -6.87 -12.25 -8.12
CA ALA A 412 -5.91 -11.59 -7.23
C ALA A 412 -6.60 -10.71 -6.18
N SER A 413 -7.72 -10.06 -6.53
CA SER A 413 -8.47 -9.22 -5.61
C SER A 413 -9.15 -10.04 -4.50
N VAL A 414 -9.62 -11.24 -4.80
CA VAL A 414 -10.23 -12.15 -3.83
C VAL A 414 -9.15 -12.91 -3.03
N GLU A 415 -8.09 -13.39 -3.70
CA GLU A 415 -7.00 -14.18 -3.10
C GLU A 415 -6.27 -13.43 -1.98
N TYR A 416 -6.03 -12.12 -2.18
CA TYR A 416 -5.36 -11.25 -1.20
C TYR A 416 -6.32 -10.44 -0.33
N MET A 417 -7.60 -10.78 -0.31
CA MET A 417 -8.60 -10.10 0.52
C MET A 417 -8.42 -10.45 2.00
N LEU A 418 -8.17 -11.70 2.32
CA LEU A 418 -7.91 -12.15 3.68
C LEU A 418 -6.41 -12.40 3.90
N PRO A 419 -5.89 -12.21 5.12
CA PRO A 419 -4.52 -12.53 5.45
C PRO A 419 -4.30 -14.04 5.32
N ASN A 420 -3.15 -14.44 4.78
CA ASN A 420 -2.74 -15.83 4.77
C ASN A 420 -2.52 -16.32 6.21
N PRO A 421 -2.84 -17.58 6.53
CA PRO A 421 -2.58 -18.15 7.86
C PRO A 421 -1.11 -18.00 8.31
N SER A 422 -0.15 -18.03 7.37
CA SER A 422 1.26 -17.78 7.65
C SER A 422 1.58 -16.36 8.13
N ASP A 423 0.81 -15.36 7.71
CA ASP A 423 1.03 -13.96 8.10
C ASP A 423 0.62 -13.70 9.55
N LEU A 424 -0.35 -14.46 10.03
CA LEU A 424 -0.83 -14.37 11.41
C LEU A 424 0.17 -15.01 12.39
N MET A 425 0.95 -16.03 11.96
CA MET A 425 1.95 -16.68 12.80
C MET A 425 3.19 -15.81 13.02
N THR A 426 3.66 -15.10 12.00
CA THR A 426 4.83 -14.18 12.12
C THR A 426 4.57 -13.01 13.08
N THR A 427 3.32 -12.61 13.24
CA THR A 427 2.94 -11.52 14.16
C THR A 427 2.95 -11.99 15.63
N VAL A 428 2.76 -13.29 15.88
CA VAL A 428 2.79 -13.87 17.24
C VAL A 428 4.23 -14.10 17.70
N GLU A 429 5.12 -14.54 16.82
CA GLU A 429 6.55 -14.78 17.14
C GLU A 429 7.32 -13.49 17.43
N GLN A 430 6.92 -12.35 16.85
CA GLN A 430 7.53 -11.05 17.16
C GLN A 430 7.07 -10.42 18.49
N LYS A 431 6.09 -11.02 19.18
CA LYS A 431 5.57 -10.56 20.48
C LYS A 431 6.17 -11.33 21.67
N GLN A 432 7.01 -12.33 21.45
CA GLN A 432 7.77 -13.04 22.49
C GLN A 432 9.21 -12.50 22.56
#